data_1598a7ee3c14ae278f8f440abbaecf7b
#
_entry.id   1598a7ee3c14ae278f8f440abbaecf7b
#
_cell.length_a   1.000
_cell.length_b   1.000
_cell.length_c   1.000
_cell.angle_alpha   90.00
_cell.angle_beta   90.00
_cell.angle_gamma   90.00
#
_symmetry.space_group_name_H-M   'P 1'
#
loop_
_entity.id
_entity.type
_entity.pdbx_description
1 polymer ?
#
loop_
_entity_poly.entity_id
_entity_poly.type
_entity_poly.pdbx_seq_one_letter_code
_entity_poly.pdbx_strand_id
1 'polypeptide(L)'
;LKSAPDLLPKALATDEAGSVEVEQNQELVHQCIAASVFPSTSQCLYGLSQALNRTLFSRPEVAAGLDRLISLEVREDVAANLLANRNEDEEVTAAGVLLAGAIAVLGQPLGIGQGLNPTCQSARGMSLWAQHDPAHLLKLLVSGARDGRIQMLFHGHLIRSDELPVGVATTLDLDLDPVSIVLVPHLDRLYSELMRRSALRLEDAHKWVNTALY
;
A
#
# COMPACT_ATOMS: atom_id res chain seq x y z
N LEU A 1 11.83 -21.23 2.80
CA LEU A 1 10.39 -21.06 3.01
C LEU A 1 9.59 -21.60 1.84
N LYS A 2 9.97 -21.28 0.59
CA LYS A 2 9.26 -21.75 -0.62
C LYS A 2 9.20 -23.28 -0.74
N SER A 3 10.10 -24.03 -0.09
CA SER A 3 10.23 -25.48 -0.22
C SER A 3 9.77 -26.28 1.01
N ALA A 4 9.37 -25.64 2.09
CA ALA A 4 9.03 -26.28 3.35
C ALA A 4 7.87 -25.57 4.07
N PRO A 5 6.63 -25.79 3.60
CA PRO A 5 5.44 -25.11 4.13
C PRO A 5 5.21 -25.33 5.62
N ASP A 6 5.48 -26.51 6.13
CA ASP A 6 5.30 -26.88 7.54
C ASP A 6 6.17 -26.08 8.51
N LEU A 7 7.21 -25.41 7.99
CA LEU A 7 8.08 -24.55 8.78
C LEU A 7 7.66 -23.09 8.78
N LEU A 8 6.63 -22.70 8.01
CA LEU A 8 6.21 -21.31 7.87
C LEU A 8 5.87 -20.63 9.19
N PRO A 9 5.01 -21.16 10.07
CA PRO A 9 4.67 -20.48 11.33
C PRO A 9 5.91 -20.23 12.19
N LYS A 10 6.79 -21.24 12.29
CA LYS A 10 8.03 -21.12 13.04
C LYS A 10 9.02 -20.13 12.43
N ALA A 11 9.15 -20.14 11.12
CA ALA A 11 10.06 -19.24 10.39
C ALA A 11 9.60 -17.78 10.38
N LEU A 12 8.27 -17.58 10.37
CA LEU A 12 7.66 -16.26 10.49
C LEU A 12 7.55 -15.78 11.94
N ALA A 13 7.84 -16.63 12.93
CA ALA A 13 7.70 -16.34 14.35
C ALA A 13 6.31 -15.75 14.68
N THR A 14 5.25 -16.35 14.13
CA THR A 14 3.87 -15.97 14.40
C THR A 14 3.47 -16.36 15.82
N ASP A 15 2.54 -15.60 16.40
CA ASP A 15 1.83 -16.01 17.63
C ASP A 15 0.80 -17.12 17.34
N GLU A 16 0.02 -17.49 18.33
CA GLU A 16 -0.99 -18.55 18.21
C GLU A 16 -2.04 -18.20 17.15
N ALA A 17 -2.54 -16.97 17.14
CA ALA A 17 -3.52 -16.50 16.15
C ALA A 17 -2.93 -16.49 14.75
N GLY A 18 -1.71 -15.98 14.59
CA GLY A 18 -1.00 -15.96 13.32
C GLY A 18 -0.67 -17.36 12.78
N SER A 19 -0.43 -18.33 13.67
CA SER A 19 -0.19 -19.73 13.25
C SER A 19 -1.47 -20.36 12.69
N VAL A 20 -2.61 -20.14 13.33
CA VAL A 20 -3.92 -20.57 12.82
C VAL A 20 -4.23 -19.90 11.48
N GLU A 21 -3.91 -18.60 11.36
CA GLU A 21 -4.09 -17.82 10.14
C GLU A 21 -3.28 -18.38 8.97
N VAL A 22 -2.02 -18.81 9.21
CA VAL A 22 -1.18 -19.49 8.21
C VAL A 22 -1.82 -20.79 7.76
N GLU A 23 -2.32 -21.61 8.68
CA GLU A 23 -2.94 -22.89 8.36
C GLU A 23 -4.20 -22.72 7.51
N GLN A 24 -5.03 -21.76 7.86
CA GLN A 24 -6.29 -21.48 7.16
C GLN A 24 -6.10 -20.87 5.77
N ASN A 25 -5.02 -20.10 5.57
CA ASN A 25 -4.77 -19.33 4.35
C ASN A 25 -3.47 -19.76 3.65
N GLN A 26 -3.03 -21.02 3.82
CA GLN A 26 -1.73 -21.53 3.41
C GLN A 26 -1.39 -21.22 1.95
N GLU A 27 -2.34 -21.41 1.04
CA GLU A 27 -2.13 -21.19 -0.40
C GLU A 27 -1.83 -19.72 -0.69
N LEU A 28 -2.63 -18.78 -0.16
CA LEU A 28 -2.42 -17.35 -0.36
C LEU A 28 -1.11 -16.86 0.26
N VAL A 29 -0.76 -17.38 1.46
CA VAL A 29 0.51 -17.07 2.12
C VAL A 29 1.69 -17.51 1.26
N HIS A 30 1.64 -18.72 0.69
CA HIS A 30 2.66 -19.23 -0.21
C HIS A 30 2.79 -18.39 -1.48
N GLN A 31 1.68 -18.03 -2.10
CA GLN A 31 1.65 -17.19 -3.29
C GLN A 31 2.24 -15.80 -2.99
N CYS A 32 1.88 -15.19 -1.87
CA CYS A 32 2.48 -13.92 -1.43
C CYS A 32 4.01 -14.05 -1.26
N ILE A 33 4.50 -15.08 -0.57
CA ILE A 33 5.94 -15.32 -0.40
C ILE A 33 6.62 -15.53 -1.75
N ALA A 34 6.02 -16.34 -2.63
CA ALA A 34 6.59 -16.65 -3.93
C ALA A 34 6.73 -15.39 -4.81
N ALA A 35 5.73 -14.50 -4.75
CA ALA A 35 5.66 -13.32 -5.59
C ALA A 35 6.40 -12.10 -5.03
N SER A 36 6.62 -12.00 -3.71
CA SER A 36 7.13 -10.78 -3.08
C SER A 36 8.47 -10.92 -2.35
N VAL A 37 8.90 -12.14 -2.00
CA VAL A 37 10.13 -12.33 -1.22
C VAL A 37 11.33 -12.55 -2.15
N PHE A 38 12.16 -11.51 -2.23
CA PHE A 38 13.42 -11.48 -2.94
C PHE A 38 14.51 -10.96 -1.97
N PRO A 39 15.79 -11.07 -2.26
CA PRO A 39 16.83 -10.51 -1.41
C PRO A 39 16.60 -9.03 -1.04
N SER A 40 16.24 -8.21 -2.04
CA SER A 40 15.98 -6.77 -1.84
C SER A 40 14.66 -6.42 -1.15
N THR A 41 13.72 -7.38 -1.04
CA THR A 41 12.40 -7.19 -0.41
C THR A 41 12.20 -8.08 0.82
N SER A 42 13.22 -8.81 1.26
CA SER A 42 13.13 -9.81 2.34
C SER A 42 12.58 -9.27 3.67
N GLN A 43 12.72 -7.96 3.91
CA GLN A 43 12.14 -7.30 5.09
C GLN A 43 10.61 -7.39 5.14
N CYS A 44 9.92 -7.63 4.01
CA CYS A 44 8.47 -7.84 3.99
C CYS A 44 8.03 -9.08 4.80
N LEU A 45 8.93 -10.04 5.06
CA LEU A 45 8.64 -11.20 5.92
C LEU A 45 8.24 -10.79 7.35
N TYR A 46 8.84 -9.72 7.88
CA TYR A 46 8.41 -9.20 9.18
C TYR A 46 7.00 -8.60 9.09
N GLY A 47 6.72 -7.85 8.04
CA GLY A 47 5.36 -7.35 7.77
C GLY A 47 4.35 -8.49 7.61
N LEU A 48 4.73 -9.56 6.90
CA LEU A 48 3.88 -10.75 6.72
C LEU A 48 3.54 -11.39 8.08
N SER A 49 4.55 -11.61 8.93
CA SER A 49 4.35 -12.12 10.28
C SER A 49 3.33 -11.29 11.07
N GLN A 50 3.50 -9.97 11.07
CA GLN A 50 2.60 -9.06 11.78
C GLN A 50 1.19 -9.02 11.16
N ALA A 51 1.07 -9.08 9.83
CA ALA A 51 -0.22 -9.11 9.14
C ALA A 51 -1.00 -10.41 9.46
N LEU A 52 -0.30 -11.53 9.58
CA LEU A 52 -0.87 -12.81 10.01
C LEU A 52 -1.32 -12.77 11.48
N ASN A 53 -0.50 -12.21 12.39
CA ASN A 53 -0.88 -12.03 13.80
C ASN A 53 -2.10 -11.08 13.96
N ARG A 54 -2.34 -10.20 12.99
CA ARG A 54 -3.53 -9.34 12.90
C ARG A 54 -4.73 -10.02 12.22
N THR A 55 -4.62 -11.28 11.85
CA THR A 55 -5.66 -12.07 11.15
C THR A 55 -6.24 -11.36 9.91
N LEU A 56 -5.35 -10.79 9.09
CA LEU A 56 -5.77 -10.03 7.92
C LEU A 56 -6.07 -10.92 6.72
N PHE A 57 -5.45 -12.08 6.61
CA PHE A 57 -5.58 -12.99 5.46
C PHE A 57 -6.95 -13.70 5.42
N SER A 58 -7.56 -13.91 6.58
CA SER A 58 -8.92 -14.47 6.71
C SER A 58 -10.03 -13.45 6.40
N ARG A 59 -9.69 -12.18 6.14
CA ARG A 59 -10.65 -11.16 5.70
C ARG A 59 -10.83 -11.24 4.19
N PRO A 60 -12.03 -11.60 3.68
CA PRO A 60 -12.21 -11.90 2.24
C PRO A 60 -11.77 -10.76 1.31
N GLU A 61 -12.05 -9.50 1.70
CA GLU A 61 -11.70 -8.33 0.88
C GLU A 61 -10.19 -8.07 0.86
N VAL A 62 -9.49 -8.38 1.95
CA VAL A 62 -8.02 -8.28 2.03
C VAL A 62 -7.38 -9.39 1.21
N ALA A 63 -7.84 -10.63 1.38
CA ALA A 63 -7.38 -11.77 0.59
C ALA A 63 -7.53 -11.51 -0.91
N ALA A 64 -8.72 -11.06 -1.34
CA ALA A 64 -8.97 -10.70 -2.74
C ALA A 64 -8.10 -9.52 -3.22
N GLY A 65 -7.75 -8.59 -2.35
CA GLY A 65 -6.85 -7.48 -2.64
C GLY A 65 -5.42 -7.94 -2.87
N LEU A 66 -4.92 -8.84 -2.02
CA LEU A 66 -3.60 -9.45 -2.14
C LEU A 66 -3.48 -10.31 -3.41
N ASP A 67 -4.49 -11.13 -3.70
CA ASP A 67 -4.54 -11.96 -4.92
C ASP A 67 -4.46 -11.09 -6.18
N ARG A 68 -5.16 -9.96 -6.21
CA ARG A 68 -5.07 -8.99 -7.33
C ARG A 68 -3.68 -8.38 -7.46
N LEU A 69 -2.97 -8.11 -6.36
CA LEU A 69 -1.61 -7.57 -6.41
C LEU A 69 -0.61 -8.61 -6.92
N ILE A 70 -0.80 -9.90 -6.61
CA ILE A 70 0.05 -10.99 -7.11
C ILE A 70 0.09 -11.03 -8.64
N SER A 71 -1.07 -10.83 -9.28
CA SER A 71 -1.24 -10.91 -10.74
C SER A 71 -1.34 -9.54 -11.42
N LEU A 72 -0.96 -8.45 -10.75
CA LEU A 72 -1.18 -7.10 -11.23
C LEU A 72 -0.29 -6.74 -12.43
N GLU A 73 -0.90 -6.30 -13.50
CA GLU A 73 -0.20 -5.55 -14.56
C GLU A 73 0.03 -4.11 -14.10
N VAL A 74 1.26 -3.81 -13.72
CA VAL A 74 1.65 -2.47 -13.29
C VAL A 74 1.94 -1.61 -14.52
N ARG A 75 1.43 -0.38 -14.55
CA ARG A 75 1.75 0.60 -15.61
C ARG A 75 3.26 0.82 -15.71
N GLU A 76 3.72 1.10 -16.92
CA GLU A 76 5.15 1.24 -17.23
C GLU A 76 5.82 2.36 -16.41
N ASP A 77 5.17 3.52 -16.30
CA ASP A 77 5.68 4.66 -15.53
C ASP A 77 5.77 4.37 -14.02
N VAL A 78 4.82 3.64 -13.47
CA VAL A 78 4.82 3.21 -12.07
C VAL A 78 5.87 2.11 -11.86
N ALA A 79 5.97 1.16 -12.78
CA ALA A 79 6.95 0.09 -12.73
C ALA A 79 8.38 0.64 -12.74
N ALA A 80 8.66 1.63 -13.59
CA ALA A 80 9.95 2.32 -13.64
C ALA A 80 10.32 2.93 -12.27
N ASN A 81 9.37 3.60 -11.61
CA ASN A 81 9.61 4.19 -10.29
C ASN A 81 9.82 3.13 -9.19
N LEU A 82 9.06 2.04 -9.21
CA LEU A 82 9.19 0.95 -8.23
C LEU A 82 10.53 0.20 -8.36
N LEU A 83 11.08 0.14 -9.56
CA LEU A 83 12.32 -0.57 -9.85
C LEU A 83 13.57 0.33 -9.87
N ALA A 84 13.42 1.66 -9.80
CA ALA A 84 14.49 2.63 -9.98
C ALA A 84 15.72 2.42 -9.07
N ASN A 85 15.52 1.89 -7.86
CA ASN A 85 16.59 1.68 -6.87
C ASN A 85 16.88 0.18 -6.65
N ARG A 86 16.57 -0.69 -7.63
CA ARG A 86 16.79 -2.15 -7.53
C ARG A 86 18.04 -2.58 -8.29
N ASN A 87 18.67 -3.65 -7.81
CA ASN A 87 19.82 -4.23 -8.49
C ASN A 87 19.35 -4.89 -9.80
N GLU A 88 20.05 -4.60 -10.89
CA GLU A 88 19.76 -5.15 -12.23
C GLU A 88 19.90 -6.70 -12.30
N ASP A 89 20.71 -7.26 -11.42
CA ASP A 89 20.96 -8.71 -11.34
C ASP A 89 19.84 -9.50 -10.65
N GLU A 90 18.80 -8.84 -10.12
CA GLU A 90 17.72 -9.46 -9.38
C GLU A 90 16.45 -9.54 -10.24
N GLU A 91 15.94 -10.75 -10.49
CA GLU A 91 14.69 -10.97 -11.20
C GLU A 91 13.47 -10.58 -10.34
N VAL A 92 13.34 -9.27 -10.08
CA VAL A 92 12.24 -8.69 -9.29
C VAL A 92 11.24 -8.01 -10.22
N THR A 93 9.96 -8.32 -10.06
CA THR A 93 8.89 -7.65 -10.81
C THR A 93 8.37 -6.43 -10.05
N ALA A 94 7.86 -5.42 -10.77
CA ALA A 94 7.23 -4.25 -10.15
C ALA A 94 6.02 -4.65 -9.28
N ALA A 95 5.23 -5.63 -9.71
CA ALA A 95 4.14 -6.20 -8.92
C ALA A 95 4.65 -6.84 -7.62
N GLY A 96 5.76 -7.60 -7.69
CA GLY A 96 6.38 -8.22 -6.52
C GLY A 96 6.91 -7.18 -5.52
N VAL A 97 7.54 -6.11 -5.99
CA VAL A 97 7.96 -4.98 -5.14
C VAL A 97 6.77 -4.30 -4.47
N LEU A 98 5.70 -4.05 -5.24
CA LEU A 98 4.49 -3.42 -4.71
C LEU A 98 3.80 -4.32 -3.68
N LEU A 99 3.70 -5.62 -3.96
CA LEU A 99 3.13 -6.61 -3.03
C LEU A 99 3.96 -6.68 -1.74
N ALA A 100 5.30 -6.68 -1.83
CA ALA A 100 6.18 -6.65 -0.66
C ALA A 100 5.94 -5.40 0.20
N GLY A 101 5.82 -4.22 -0.44
CA GLY A 101 5.48 -2.97 0.24
C GLY A 101 4.10 -3.02 0.89
N ALA A 102 3.09 -3.54 0.19
CA ALA A 102 1.73 -3.70 0.72
C ALA A 102 1.72 -4.60 1.96
N ILE A 103 2.38 -5.76 1.92
CA ILE A 103 2.50 -6.68 3.06
C ILE A 103 3.22 -6.01 4.24
N ALA A 104 4.32 -5.28 3.97
CA ALA A 104 5.06 -4.57 5.01
C ALA A 104 4.17 -3.53 5.71
N VAL A 105 3.45 -2.72 4.96
CA VAL A 105 2.55 -1.68 5.49
C VAL A 105 1.35 -2.28 6.22
N LEU A 106 0.77 -3.35 5.70
CA LEU A 106 -0.33 -4.06 6.37
C LEU A 106 0.10 -4.63 7.72
N GLY A 107 1.31 -5.14 7.81
CA GLY A 107 1.86 -5.63 9.09
C GLY A 107 2.29 -4.50 10.03
N GLN A 108 2.79 -3.40 9.48
CA GLN A 108 3.36 -2.27 10.22
C GLN A 108 2.77 -0.93 9.75
N PRO A 109 1.50 -0.63 10.06
CA PRO A 109 0.82 0.59 9.58
C PRO A 109 1.53 1.89 9.94
N LEU A 110 2.25 1.93 11.05
CA LEU A 110 2.99 3.12 11.51
C LEU A 110 4.37 3.26 10.85
N GLY A 111 4.79 2.31 10.02
CA GLY A 111 6.06 2.32 9.31
C GLY A 111 6.07 3.21 8.05
N ILE A 112 4.94 3.78 7.66
CA ILE A 112 4.85 4.66 6.49
C ILE A 112 5.47 6.01 6.80
N GLY A 113 6.52 6.37 6.06
CA GLY A 113 7.18 7.66 6.13
C GLY A 113 6.85 8.54 4.93
N GLN A 114 6.98 9.86 5.10
CA GLN A 114 6.87 10.82 3.99
C GLN A 114 8.23 11.16 3.35
N GLY A 115 9.35 10.68 3.92
CA GLY A 115 10.69 11.10 3.51
C GLY A 115 10.87 12.61 3.62
N LEU A 116 11.52 13.21 2.65
CA LEU A 116 11.70 14.67 2.53
C LEU A 116 10.51 15.38 1.85
N ASN A 117 9.47 14.63 1.47
CA ASN A 117 8.32 15.18 0.76
C ASN A 117 7.33 15.89 1.70
N PRO A 118 6.70 17.00 1.28
CA PRO A 118 5.67 17.70 2.08
C PRO A 118 4.31 16.98 2.01
N THR A 119 4.29 15.65 2.23
CA THR A 119 3.13 14.77 1.98
C THR A 119 2.65 14.04 3.24
N CYS A 120 2.77 14.68 4.41
CA CYS A 120 2.39 14.10 5.70
C CYS A 120 0.93 13.62 5.76
N GLN A 121 0.00 14.29 5.09
CA GLN A 121 -1.39 13.89 5.05
C GLN A 121 -1.58 12.59 4.26
N SER A 122 -0.85 12.42 3.16
CA SER A 122 -0.87 11.18 2.38
C SER A 122 -0.32 10.00 3.21
N ALA A 123 0.82 10.18 3.87
CA ALA A 123 1.41 9.17 4.74
C ALA A 123 0.46 8.78 5.89
N ARG A 124 -0.15 9.79 6.53
CA ARG A 124 -1.14 9.57 7.59
C ARG A 124 -2.37 8.82 7.09
N GLY A 125 -2.90 9.20 5.92
CA GLY A 125 -4.05 8.53 5.30
C GLY A 125 -3.78 7.04 5.06
N MET A 126 -2.66 6.73 4.42
CA MET A 126 -2.26 5.35 4.14
C MET A 126 -2.06 4.54 5.43
N SER A 127 -1.42 5.12 6.45
CA SER A 127 -1.23 4.49 7.75
C SER A 127 -2.57 4.14 8.42
N LEU A 128 -3.54 5.05 8.40
CA LEU A 128 -4.85 4.81 8.99
C LEU A 128 -5.66 3.77 8.22
N TRP A 129 -5.62 3.76 6.89
CA TRP A 129 -6.25 2.70 6.10
C TRP A 129 -5.59 1.35 6.34
N ALA A 130 -4.26 1.28 6.40
CA ALA A 130 -3.57 0.03 6.74
C ALA A 130 -3.98 -0.51 8.11
N GLN A 131 -4.27 0.38 9.06
CA GLN A 131 -4.70 0.01 10.41
C GLN A 131 -6.18 -0.38 10.46
N HIS A 132 -7.07 0.40 9.86
CA HIS A 132 -8.52 0.33 10.09
C HIS A 132 -9.32 -0.19 8.89
N ASP A 133 -8.85 0.04 7.66
CA ASP A 133 -9.48 -0.43 6.43
C ASP A 133 -8.43 -0.91 5.40
N PRO A 134 -7.73 -2.03 5.71
CA PRO A 134 -6.69 -2.56 4.83
C PRO A 134 -7.21 -2.93 3.43
N ALA A 135 -8.47 -3.33 3.30
CA ALA A 135 -9.07 -3.64 2.01
C ALA A 135 -9.17 -2.39 1.11
N HIS A 136 -9.52 -1.25 1.69
CA HIS A 136 -9.56 0.03 0.97
C HIS A 136 -8.16 0.43 0.49
N LEU A 137 -7.13 0.31 1.35
CA LEU A 137 -5.74 0.57 0.95
C LEU A 137 -5.33 -0.27 -0.25
N LEU A 138 -5.58 -1.59 -0.22
CA LEU A 138 -5.27 -2.50 -1.31
C LEU A 138 -6.01 -2.13 -2.60
N LYS A 139 -7.28 -1.73 -2.50
CA LYS A 139 -8.06 -1.25 -3.65
C LYS A 139 -7.45 0.01 -4.27
N LEU A 140 -7.02 0.96 -3.46
CA LEU A 140 -6.33 2.17 -3.94
C LEU A 140 -5.02 1.83 -4.63
N LEU A 141 -4.22 0.89 -4.07
CA LEU A 141 -2.97 0.43 -4.67
C LEU A 141 -3.19 -0.18 -6.05
N VAL A 142 -4.16 -1.08 -6.19
CA VAL A 142 -4.49 -1.67 -7.49
C VAL A 142 -4.90 -0.59 -8.50
N SER A 143 -5.75 0.36 -8.10
CA SER A 143 -6.20 1.43 -8.98
C SER A 143 -5.07 2.39 -9.35
N GLY A 144 -4.23 2.79 -8.39
CA GLY A 144 -3.08 3.66 -8.64
C GLY A 144 -2.06 3.01 -9.56
N ALA A 145 -1.72 1.75 -9.30
CA ALA A 145 -0.67 1.06 -10.05
C ALA A 145 -1.10 0.60 -11.45
N ARG A 146 -2.36 0.19 -11.62
CA ARG A 146 -2.87 -0.31 -12.90
C ARG A 146 -3.49 0.81 -13.75
N ASP A 147 -4.37 1.62 -13.16
CA ASP A 147 -5.17 2.59 -13.89
C ASP A 147 -4.54 4.00 -13.89
N GLY A 148 -3.48 4.22 -13.10
CA GLY A 148 -2.81 5.52 -12.94
C GLY A 148 -3.72 6.59 -12.33
N ARG A 149 -4.72 6.19 -11.58
CA ARG A 149 -5.66 7.10 -10.93
C ARG A 149 -6.29 6.49 -9.69
N ILE A 150 -6.64 7.35 -8.76
CA ILE A 150 -7.55 7.05 -7.67
C ILE A 150 -8.70 8.04 -7.66
N GLN A 151 -9.81 7.67 -7.02
CA GLN A 151 -11.03 8.46 -6.99
C GLN A 151 -11.48 8.66 -5.55
N MET A 152 -11.99 9.84 -5.26
CA MET A 152 -12.53 10.19 -3.95
C MET A 152 -13.86 10.93 -4.10
N LEU A 153 -14.83 10.60 -3.27
CA LEU A 153 -16.10 11.30 -3.22
C LEU A 153 -16.00 12.47 -2.21
N PHE A 154 -16.32 13.67 -2.66
CA PHE A 154 -16.34 14.85 -1.80
C PHE A 154 -17.61 15.65 -2.03
N HIS A 155 -18.46 15.77 -1.00
CA HIS A 155 -19.76 16.45 -1.06
C HIS A 155 -20.62 16.01 -2.26
N GLY A 156 -20.67 14.72 -2.54
CA GLY A 156 -21.44 14.17 -3.67
C GLY A 156 -20.77 14.33 -5.04
N HIS A 157 -19.59 14.94 -5.11
CA HIS A 157 -18.82 15.07 -6.36
C HIS A 157 -17.66 14.09 -6.38
N LEU A 158 -17.58 13.30 -7.45
CA LEU A 158 -16.44 12.43 -7.69
C LEU A 158 -15.25 13.28 -8.14
N ILE A 159 -14.13 13.12 -7.46
CA ILE A 159 -12.85 13.74 -7.81
C ILE A 159 -11.90 12.65 -8.26
N ARG A 160 -11.19 12.87 -9.36
CA ARG A 160 -10.25 11.93 -9.97
C ARG A 160 -8.85 12.54 -9.97
N SER A 161 -7.89 11.78 -9.47
CA SER A 161 -6.52 12.28 -9.33
C SER A 161 -5.81 12.55 -10.66
N ASP A 162 -6.18 11.84 -11.72
CA ASP A 162 -5.62 12.01 -13.07
C ASP A 162 -6.11 13.29 -13.79
N GLU A 163 -7.23 13.87 -13.34
CA GLU A 163 -7.80 15.11 -13.87
C GLU A 163 -7.31 16.37 -13.12
N LEU A 164 -6.51 16.20 -12.06
CA LEU A 164 -6.05 17.28 -11.20
C LEU A 164 -4.63 17.74 -11.56
N PRO A 165 -4.32 19.02 -11.33
CA PRO A 165 -2.93 19.50 -11.40
C PRO A 165 -2.07 18.84 -10.33
N VAL A 166 -0.76 19.07 -10.39
CA VAL A 166 0.18 18.65 -9.33
C VAL A 166 -0.28 19.23 -7.98
N GLY A 167 -0.06 18.44 -6.93
CA GLY A 167 -0.36 18.84 -5.56
C GLY A 167 0.72 19.75 -4.96
N VAL A 168 0.92 19.64 -3.67
CA VAL A 168 1.96 20.39 -2.93
C VAL A 168 3.36 19.93 -3.32
N ALA A 169 3.54 18.62 -3.49
CA ALA A 169 4.80 18.05 -3.95
C ALA A 169 4.90 18.12 -5.49
N THR A 170 5.59 19.12 -6.01
CA THR A 170 5.82 19.27 -7.46
C THR A 170 6.77 18.22 -8.03
N THR A 171 7.70 17.75 -7.22
CA THR A 171 8.60 16.62 -7.48
C THR A 171 8.59 15.73 -6.26
N LEU A 172 8.61 14.41 -6.46
CA LEU A 172 8.71 13.44 -5.38
C LEU A 172 10.13 12.91 -5.29
N ASP A 173 10.70 12.97 -4.09
CA ASP A 173 11.85 12.14 -3.73
C ASP A 173 11.34 10.70 -3.61
N LEU A 174 11.93 9.79 -4.38
CA LEU A 174 11.52 8.39 -4.46
C LEU A 174 12.18 7.49 -3.40
N ASP A 175 12.90 8.07 -2.43
CA ASP A 175 13.35 7.34 -1.23
C ASP A 175 12.14 7.11 -0.29
N LEU A 176 11.20 6.33 -0.78
CA LEU A 176 9.93 6.00 -0.15
C LEU A 176 9.66 4.49 -0.22
N ASP A 177 8.78 4.03 0.64
CA ASP A 177 8.24 2.68 0.53
C ASP A 177 7.39 2.52 -0.76
N PRO A 178 7.25 1.28 -1.29
CA PRO A 178 6.54 1.05 -2.56
C PRO A 178 5.08 1.49 -2.58
N VAL A 179 4.39 1.47 -1.42
CA VAL A 179 3.00 1.93 -1.29
C VAL A 179 2.94 3.45 -1.48
N SER A 180 3.87 4.16 -0.86
CA SER A 180 4.01 5.62 -0.97
C SER A 180 4.39 6.04 -2.38
N ILE A 181 5.29 5.33 -3.06
CA ILE A 181 5.65 5.60 -4.46
C ILE A 181 4.41 5.60 -5.36
N VAL A 182 3.50 4.65 -5.14
CA VAL A 182 2.26 4.54 -5.94
C VAL A 182 1.21 5.56 -5.54
N LEU A 183 0.93 5.70 -4.24
CA LEU A 183 -0.26 6.44 -3.79
C LEU A 183 -0.03 7.93 -3.54
N VAL A 184 1.17 8.33 -3.11
CA VAL A 184 1.43 9.75 -2.77
C VAL A 184 1.15 10.70 -3.94
N PRO A 185 1.53 10.42 -5.20
CA PRO A 185 1.24 11.31 -6.31
C PRO A 185 -0.25 11.58 -6.51
N HIS A 186 -1.09 10.61 -6.20
CA HIS A 186 -2.54 10.72 -6.32
C HIS A 186 -3.18 11.38 -5.10
N LEU A 187 -2.78 10.99 -3.90
CA LEU A 187 -3.33 11.52 -2.65
C LEU A 187 -2.98 12.98 -2.46
N ASP A 188 -1.76 13.39 -2.80
CA ASP A 188 -1.34 14.78 -2.70
C ASP A 188 -2.19 15.70 -3.59
N ARG A 189 -2.49 15.28 -4.82
CA ARG A 189 -3.40 16.01 -5.73
C ARG A 189 -4.82 16.09 -5.15
N LEU A 190 -5.35 14.97 -4.67
CA LEU A 190 -6.70 14.91 -4.10
C LEU A 190 -6.83 15.78 -2.86
N TYR A 191 -5.90 15.68 -1.92
CA TYR A 191 -5.93 16.50 -0.70
C TYR A 191 -5.77 18.00 -1.00
N SER A 192 -4.91 18.36 -1.94
CA SER A 192 -4.78 19.75 -2.41
C SER A 192 -6.09 20.26 -2.99
N GLU A 193 -6.80 19.47 -3.78
CA GLU A 193 -8.11 19.84 -4.33
C GLU A 193 -9.20 19.91 -3.25
N LEU A 194 -9.20 18.98 -2.28
CA LEU A 194 -10.12 19.05 -1.15
C LEU A 194 -9.94 20.33 -0.34
N MET A 195 -8.70 20.70 -0.04
CA MET A 195 -8.38 21.95 0.66
C MET A 195 -8.85 23.16 -0.13
N ARG A 196 -8.59 23.20 -1.44
CA ARG A 196 -9.03 24.30 -2.32
C ARG A 196 -10.57 24.44 -2.33
N ARG A 197 -11.32 23.35 -2.41
CA ARG A 197 -12.79 23.36 -2.37
C ARG A 197 -13.33 23.77 -1.01
N SER A 198 -12.68 23.37 0.08
CA SER A 198 -13.07 23.74 1.44
C SER A 198 -12.82 25.21 1.72
N ALA A 199 -11.70 25.77 1.27
CA ALA A 199 -11.37 27.18 1.44
C ALA A 199 -12.41 28.11 0.80
N LEU A 200 -12.99 27.72 -0.35
CA LEU A 200 -14.08 28.45 -1.00
C LEU A 200 -15.39 28.50 -0.20
N ARG A 201 -15.54 27.63 0.79
CA ARG A 201 -16.73 27.53 1.66
C ARG A 201 -16.53 28.16 3.03
N LEU A 202 -15.39 28.80 3.28
CA LEU A 202 -15.02 29.33 4.60
C LEU A 202 -14.97 28.24 5.69
N GLU A 203 -14.75 27.00 5.29
CA GLU A 203 -14.59 25.89 6.22
C GLU A 203 -13.11 25.70 6.58
N ASP A 204 -12.85 25.10 7.75
CA ASP A 204 -11.50 24.67 8.08
C ASP A 204 -11.08 23.54 7.14
N ALA A 205 -10.19 23.85 6.20
CA ALA A 205 -9.72 22.92 5.18
C ALA A 205 -9.02 21.69 5.79
N HIS A 206 -8.40 21.83 6.95
CA HIS A 206 -7.74 20.69 7.65
C HIS A 206 -8.73 19.63 8.11
N LYS A 207 -9.99 20.00 8.34
CA LYS A 207 -11.05 19.05 8.65
C LYS A 207 -11.20 17.96 7.57
N TRP A 208 -11.06 18.34 6.31
CA TRP A 208 -11.29 17.44 5.16
C TRP A 208 -10.07 16.57 4.78
N VAL A 209 -8.90 16.92 5.30
CA VAL A 209 -7.68 16.11 5.14
C VAL A 209 -7.28 15.40 6.44
N ASN A 210 -8.09 15.55 7.48
CA ASN A 210 -7.92 14.82 8.72
C ASN A 210 -8.61 13.46 8.62
N THR A 211 -7.82 12.43 8.42
CA THR A 211 -8.27 11.05 8.24
C THR A 211 -9.02 10.45 9.44
N ALA A 212 -9.04 11.11 10.59
CA ALA A 212 -9.89 10.70 11.73
C ALA A 212 -11.39 10.94 11.46
N LEU A 213 -11.75 11.53 10.31
CA LEU A 213 -13.12 11.84 9.93
C LEU A 213 -13.63 10.99 8.75
N TYR A 214 -12.83 10.01 8.28
CA TYR A 214 -13.21 9.08 7.20
C TYR A 214 -13.57 7.72 7.75
#